data_f136c5e61fb8f4d3ae846a0ae5a0d665
#
_entry.id   f136c5e61fb8f4d3ae846a0ae5a0d665
#
_cell.length_a   1.000
_cell.length_b   1.000
_cell.length_c   1.000
_cell.angle_alpha   90.00
_cell.angle_beta   90.00
_cell.angle_gamma   90.00
#
_symmetry.space_group_name_H-M   'P 1'
#
loop_
_entity.id
_entity.type
_entity.pdbx_description
1 polymer ?
#
loop_
_entity_poly.entity_id
_entity_poly.type
_entity_poly.pdbx_seq_one_letter_code
_entity_poly.pdbx_strand_id
1 'polypeptide(L)'
;MLKMFKKRPARWLSIAACLGLLIAALDYLHWDDRLLFLWQERSTSAEQRAQSIWLPNYRAVIQAKPLAGLAQAETSGLSWSPLSNTLFTVTGRVPKLVELSLDGEVLREVELRGFSDPEGVEVLSDGRIAIIDERRAQLTAFYLPLDAQFIDGDSLASIDLGRSRANNKGFEGVAWDPRNQRMLLAKERSPFGLFSLPFPEAGHVP
;
A
#
# COMPACT_ATOMS: atom_id res chain seq x y z
N MET A 1 -57.06 5.77 -36.80
CA MET A 1 -57.12 5.11 -35.49
C MET A 1 -55.67 4.89 -35.00
N LEU A 2 -55.07 5.89 -34.36
CA LEU A 2 -53.71 5.78 -33.81
C LEU A 2 -53.81 5.16 -32.43
N LYS A 3 -53.28 3.93 -32.26
CA LYS A 3 -53.10 3.33 -30.94
C LYS A 3 -51.96 4.05 -30.24
N MET A 4 -52.28 4.92 -29.28
CA MET A 4 -51.31 5.50 -28.35
C MET A 4 -50.65 4.39 -27.55
N PHE A 5 -49.37 4.18 -27.78
CA PHE A 5 -48.53 3.36 -26.92
C PHE A 5 -48.50 3.96 -25.51
N LYS A 6 -49.25 3.39 -24.59
CA LYS A 6 -49.19 3.73 -23.17
C LYS A 6 -47.76 3.50 -22.69
N LYS A 7 -46.96 4.55 -22.62
CA LYS A 7 -45.63 4.52 -22.02
C LYS A 7 -45.79 4.00 -20.59
N ARG A 8 -45.13 2.88 -20.25
CA ARG A 8 -45.09 2.35 -18.88
C ARG A 8 -43.85 2.94 -18.17
N PRO A 9 -43.93 4.16 -17.61
CA PRO A 9 -42.77 4.86 -17.04
C PRO A 9 -42.15 4.06 -15.88
N ALA A 10 -42.94 3.31 -15.11
CA ALA A 10 -42.49 2.47 -14.02
C ALA A 10 -41.50 1.37 -14.47
N ARG A 11 -41.67 0.79 -15.67
CA ARG A 11 -40.73 -0.20 -16.20
C ARG A 11 -39.36 0.39 -16.50
N TRP A 12 -39.32 1.57 -17.09
CA TRP A 12 -38.06 2.25 -17.38
C TRP A 12 -37.35 2.74 -16.14
N LEU A 13 -38.08 3.17 -15.12
CA LEU A 13 -37.54 3.53 -13.81
C LEU A 13 -36.94 2.31 -13.10
N SER A 14 -37.61 1.16 -13.15
CA SER A 14 -37.07 -0.10 -12.57
C SER A 14 -35.79 -0.54 -13.30
N ILE A 15 -35.77 -0.47 -14.62
CA ILE A 15 -34.57 -0.81 -15.41
C ILE A 15 -33.41 0.14 -15.07
N ALA A 16 -33.68 1.43 -15.00
CA ALA A 16 -32.67 2.42 -14.64
C ALA A 16 -32.11 2.21 -13.21
N ALA A 17 -33.00 1.88 -12.26
CA ALA A 17 -32.59 1.56 -10.89
C ALA A 17 -31.74 0.28 -10.82
N CYS A 18 -32.13 -0.78 -11.54
CA CYS A 18 -31.33 -2.02 -11.61
C CYS A 18 -29.96 -1.79 -12.26
N LEU A 19 -29.90 -0.99 -13.33
CA LEU A 19 -28.63 -0.62 -13.97
C LEU A 19 -27.75 0.20 -13.03
N GLY A 20 -28.31 1.15 -12.31
CA GLY A 20 -27.58 1.95 -11.32
C GLY A 20 -27.01 1.09 -10.18
N LEU A 21 -27.80 0.15 -9.67
CA LEU A 21 -27.36 -0.80 -8.64
C LEU A 21 -26.26 -1.73 -9.17
N LEU A 22 -26.39 -2.19 -10.42
CA LEU A 22 -25.37 -3.03 -11.06
C LEU A 22 -24.06 -2.26 -11.21
N ILE A 23 -24.10 -1.03 -11.69
CA ILE A 23 -22.91 -0.18 -11.84
C ILE A 23 -22.26 0.05 -10.48
N ALA A 24 -23.06 0.42 -9.47
CA ALA A 24 -22.55 0.60 -8.10
C ALA A 24 -21.94 -0.67 -7.51
N ALA A 25 -22.53 -1.83 -7.80
CA ALA A 25 -21.98 -3.11 -7.36
C ALA A 25 -20.68 -3.47 -8.09
N LEU A 26 -20.57 -3.18 -9.38
CA LEU A 26 -19.35 -3.40 -10.16
C LEU A 26 -18.21 -2.51 -9.66
N ASP A 27 -18.49 -1.23 -9.42
CA ASP A 27 -17.54 -0.28 -8.85
C ASP A 27 -17.11 -0.69 -7.42
N TYR A 28 -18.07 -1.03 -6.55
CA TYR A 28 -17.78 -1.48 -5.18
C TYR A 28 -16.95 -2.76 -5.13
N LEU A 29 -17.16 -3.68 -6.05
CA LEU A 29 -16.43 -4.95 -6.13
C LEU A 29 -15.15 -4.85 -6.98
N HIS A 30 -14.83 -3.67 -7.51
CA HIS A 30 -13.67 -3.43 -8.40
C HIS A 30 -13.60 -4.39 -9.60
N TRP A 31 -14.76 -4.74 -10.16
CA TRP A 31 -14.81 -5.65 -11.32
C TRP A 31 -14.35 -4.98 -12.60
N ASP A 32 -14.54 -3.68 -12.72
CA ASP A 32 -14.04 -2.83 -13.80
C ASP A 32 -12.50 -2.87 -13.84
N ASP A 33 -11.85 -2.66 -12.71
CA ASP A 33 -10.39 -2.74 -12.58
C ASP A 33 -9.87 -4.15 -12.92
N ARG A 34 -10.55 -5.18 -12.42
CA ARG A 34 -10.20 -6.58 -12.71
C ARG A 34 -10.33 -6.92 -14.20
N LEU A 35 -11.39 -6.47 -14.84
CA LEU A 35 -11.61 -6.69 -16.27
C LEU A 35 -10.59 -5.92 -17.10
N LEU A 36 -10.29 -4.68 -16.73
CA LEU A 36 -9.26 -3.87 -17.38
C LEU A 36 -7.89 -4.53 -17.24
N PHE A 37 -7.53 -5.00 -16.07
CA PHE A 37 -6.27 -5.70 -15.82
C PHE A 37 -6.17 -6.98 -16.68
N LEU A 38 -7.21 -7.82 -16.69
CA LEU A 38 -7.24 -9.04 -17.50
C LEU A 38 -7.13 -8.74 -19.00
N TRP A 39 -7.75 -7.65 -19.45
CA TRP A 39 -7.65 -7.22 -20.83
C TRP A 39 -6.24 -6.73 -21.17
N GLN A 40 -5.64 -5.91 -20.31
CA GLN A 40 -4.26 -5.43 -20.46
C GLN A 40 -3.27 -6.60 -20.49
N GLU A 41 -3.39 -7.55 -19.55
CA GLU A 41 -2.52 -8.73 -19.55
C GLU A 41 -2.60 -9.54 -20.82
N ARG A 42 -3.81 -9.77 -21.35
CA ARG A 42 -4.02 -10.51 -22.60
C ARG A 42 -3.55 -9.76 -23.84
N SER A 43 -3.63 -8.43 -23.81
CA SER A 43 -3.23 -7.59 -24.94
C SER A 43 -1.73 -7.24 -24.94
N THR A 44 -1.01 -7.49 -23.84
CA THR A 44 0.43 -7.22 -23.73
C THR A 44 1.23 -8.17 -24.59
N SER A 45 2.00 -7.62 -25.55
CA SER A 45 2.85 -8.42 -26.42
C SER A 45 4.04 -9.04 -25.69
N ALA A 46 4.66 -10.07 -26.28
CA ALA A 46 5.86 -10.69 -25.73
C ALA A 46 7.02 -9.68 -25.60
N GLU A 47 7.13 -8.74 -26.54
CA GLU A 47 8.15 -7.68 -26.51
C GLU A 47 7.91 -6.69 -25.35
N GLN A 48 6.67 -6.27 -25.15
CA GLN A 48 6.31 -5.42 -24.01
C GLN A 48 6.55 -6.13 -22.69
N ARG A 49 6.26 -7.42 -22.59
CA ARG A 49 6.58 -8.23 -21.39
C ARG A 49 8.07 -8.32 -21.13
N ALA A 50 8.88 -8.49 -22.19
CA ALA A 50 10.34 -8.54 -22.06
C ALA A 50 10.96 -7.21 -21.57
N GLN A 51 10.29 -6.08 -21.84
CA GLN A 51 10.70 -4.74 -21.38
C GLN A 51 10.14 -4.37 -20.01
N SER A 52 9.18 -5.14 -19.48
CA SER A 52 8.59 -4.90 -18.17
C SER A 52 9.31 -5.72 -17.08
N ILE A 53 9.00 -5.44 -15.80
CA ILE A 53 9.43 -6.27 -14.66
C ILE A 53 8.57 -7.55 -14.67
N TRP A 54 8.78 -8.38 -15.68
CA TRP A 54 8.18 -9.68 -15.77
C TRP A 54 9.15 -10.71 -15.22
N LEU A 55 8.74 -11.46 -14.21
CA LEU A 55 9.59 -12.40 -13.48
C LEU A 55 9.23 -13.88 -13.82
N PRO A 56 9.34 -14.32 -15.09
CA PRO A 56 8.87 -15.64 -15.51
C PRO A 56 9.65 -16.81 -14.86
N ASN A 57 10.86 -16.53 -14.39
CA ASN A 57 11.73 -17.51 -13.75
C ASN A 57 11.58 -17.54 -12.22
N TYR A 58 10.75 -16.64 -11.64
CA TYR A 58 10.47 -16.65 -10.22
C TYR A 58 9.36 -17.64 -9.90
N ARG A 59 9.54 -18.34 -8.79
CA ARG A 59 8.51 -19.21 -8.22
C ARG A 59 8.30 -18.84 -6.76
N ALA A 60 7.07 -18.97 -6.28
CA ALA A 60 6.80 -18.84 -4.87
C ALA A 60 7.51 -19.97 -4.10
N VAL A 61 8.40 -19.61 -3.18
CA VAL A 61 9.04 -20.54 -2.25
C VAL A 61 8.15 -20.74 -1.03
N ILE A 62 7.52 -19.65 -0.57
CA ILE A 62 6.49 -19.63 0.47
C ILE A 62 5.22 -19.09 -0.17
N GLN A 63 4.13 -19.82 -0.06
CA GLN A 63 2.87 -19.43 -0.67
C GLN A 63 1.79 -19.29 0.40
N ALA A 64 1.25 -18.07 0.55
CA ALA A 64 0.12 -17.75 1.42
C ALA A 64 0.27 -18.29 2.86
N LYS A 65 1.48 -18.25 3.42
CA LYS A 65 1.73 -18.67 4.81
C LYS A 65 1.06 -17.68 5.76
N PRO A 66 0.16 -18.13 6.64
CA PRO A 66 -0.42 -17.26 7.66
C PRO A 66 0.67 -16.80 8.64
N LEU A 67 0.68 -15.52 8.97
CA LEU A 67 1.53 -14.97 10.02
C LEU A 67 0.88 -15.23 11.39
N ALA A 68 1.60 -15.91 12.27
CA ALA A 68 1.08 -16.28 13.58
C ALA A 68 0.71 -15.03 14.40
N GLY A 69 -0.52 -14.99 14.93
CA GLY A 69 -1.02 -13.86 15.72
C GLY A 69 -1.46 -12.62 14.92
N LEU A 70 -1.22 -12.57 13.60
CA LEU A 70 -1.48 -11.37 12.78
C LEU A 70 -2.69 -11.49 11.84
N ALA A 71 -3.47 -12.56 11.91
CA ALA A 71 -4.59 -12.82 10.98
C ALA A 71 -5.66 -11.70 10.91
N GLN A 72 -5.77 -10.86 11.95
CA GLN A 72 -6.73 -9.77 12.04
C GLN A 72 -6.03 -8.40 12.19
N ALA A 73 -4.72 -8.34 11.93
CA ALA A 73 -3.91 -7.17 12.25
C ALA A 73 -3.87 -6.13 11.11
N GLU A 74 -4.40 -6.47 9.91
CA GLU A 74 -4.31 -5.62 8.72
C GLU A 74 -2.83 -5.31 8.41
N THR A 75 -2.06 -6.39 8.15
CA THR A 75 -0.64 -6.26 7.79
C THR A 75 -0.49 -5.58 6.43
N SER A 76 0.37 -4.57 6.37
CA SER A 76 0.65 -3.81 5.16
C SER A 76 2.14 -3.51 5.00
N GLY A 77 2.58 -3.39 3.75
CA GLY A 77 3.99 -3.18 3.43
C GLY A 77 4.88 -4.35 3.81
N LEU A 78 6.00 -4.51 3.12
CA LEU A 78 7.04 -5.48 3.45
C LEU A 78 8.38 -4.96 2.95
N SER A 79 9.37 -4.88 3.83
CA SER A 79 10.72 -4.47 3.48
C SER A 79 11.76 -5.42 4.08
N TRP A 80 12.82 -5.68 3.33
CA TRP A 80 13.92 -6.50 3.80
C TRP A 80 15.03 -5.65 4.41
N SER A 81 15.53 -6.08 5.56
CA SER A 81 16.68 -5.47 6.21
C SER A 81 17.95 -6.26 5.91
N PRO A 82 18.92 -5.67 5.19
CA PRO A 82 20.21 -6.32 4.99
C PRO A 82 21.03 -6.42 6.28
N LEU A 83 20.77 -5.57 7.27
CA LEU A 83 21.53 -5.52 8.52
C LEU A 83 21.18 -6.68 9.44
N SER A 84 19.90 -7.01 9.59
CA SER A 84 19.41 -8.12 10.42
C SER A 84 19.15 -9.38 9.63
N ASN A 85 19.10 -9.31 8.30
CA ASN A 85 18.65 -10.37 7.40
C ASN A 85 17.23 -10.87 7.76
N THR A 86 16.34 -9.91 8.07
CA THR A 86 14.95 -10.13 8.44
C THR A 86 14.04 -9.29 7.57
N LEU A 87 12.73 -9.49 7.70
CA LEU A 87 11.70 -8.69 7.03
C LEU A 87 10.98 -7.81 8.06
N PHE A 88 10.53 -6.64 7.63
CA PHE A 88 9.68 -5.77 8.42
C PHE A 88 8.35 -5.56 7.73
N THR A 89 7.25 -5.60 8.49
CA THR A 89 5.91 -5.23 8.07
C THR A 89 5.26 -4.37 9.14
N VAL A 90 4.21 -3.63 8.77
CA VAL A 90 3.42 -2.83 9.71
C VAL A 90 2.01 -3.39 9.82
N THR A 91 1.28 -2.99 10.87
CA THR A 91 -0.13 -3.34 11.05
C THR A 91 -0.96 -2.08 11.23
N GLY A 92 -2.13 -2.00 10.54
CA GLY A 92 -3.00 -0.82 10.55
C GLY A 92 -3.97 -0.81 11.74
N ARG A 93 -4.63 -1.94 12.04
CA ARG A 93 -5.69 -1.99 13.07
C ARG A 93 -5.23 -1.61 14.49
N VAL A 94 -4.12 -2.16 14.90
CA VAL A 94 -3.37 -1.76 16.09
C VAL A 94 -1.95 -1.50 15.63
N PRO A 95 -1.53 -0.23 15.50
CA PRO A 95 -0.25 0.11 14.90
C PRO A 95 0.93 -0.58 15.57
N LYS A 96 1.62 -1.44 14.81
CA LYS A 96 2.85 -2.11 15.23
C LYS A 96 3.82 -2.20 14.06
N LEU A 97 5.10 -2.21 14.38
CA LEU A 97 6.16 -2.67 13.50
C LEU A 97 6.47 -4.11 13.88
N VAL A 98 6.39 -5.01 12.92
CA VAL A 98 6.61 -6.44 13.12
C VAL A 98 7.84 -6.88 12.37
N GLU A 99 8.78 -7.50 13.06
CA GLU A 99 9.95 -8.13 12.47
C GLU A 99 9.69 -9.62 12.26
N LEU A 100 9.97 -10.09 11.05
CA LEU A 100 9.76 -11.46 10.63
C LEU A 100 11.07 -12.10 10.19
N SER A 101 11.20 -13.40 10.39
CA SER A 101 12.23 -14.18 9.70
C SER A 101 11.95 -14.24 8.20
N LEU A 102 12.93 -14.64 7.38
CA LEU A 102 12.73 -14.87 5.96
C LEU A 102 11.72 -16.00 5.67
N ASP A 103 11.46 -16.86 6.65
CA ASP A 103 10.45 -17.92 6.56
C ASP A 103 9.05 -17.45 7.04
N GLY A 104 8.91 -16.18 7.41
CA GLY A 104 7.64 -15.58 7.86
C GLY A 104 7.27 -15.96 9.30
N GLU A 105 8.22 -16.26 10.17
CA GLU A 105 7.97 -16.38 11.61
C GLU A 105 8.07 -15.00 12.28
N VAL A 106 7.14 -14.69 13.16
CA VAL A 106 7.16 -13.43 13.93
C VAL A 106 8.30 -13.53 14.96
N LEU A 107 9.27 -12.64 14.83
CA LEU A 107 10.43 -12.55 15.73
C LEU A 107 10.19 -11.57 16.85
N ARG A 108 9.55 -10.43 16.52
CA ARG A 108 9.31 -9.36 17.47
C ARG A 108 8.19 -8.45 16.98
N GLU A 109 7.44 -7.87 17.92
CA GLU A 109 6.46 -6.82 17.69
C GLU A 109 6.84 -5.59 18.50
N VAL A 110 6.81 -4.41 17.90
CA VAL A 110 7.11 -3.12 18.52
C VAL A 110 5.89 -2.22 18.34
N GLU A 111 5.34 -1.71 19.43
CA GLU A 111 4.18 -0.82 19.41
C GLU A 111 4.52 0.52 18.72
N LEU A 112 3.69 0.98 17.80
CA LEU A 112 3.82 2.27 17.13
C LEU A 112 2.84 3.28 17.75
N ARG A 113 3.25 3.92 18.83
CA ARG A 113 2.46 4.98 19.48
C ARG A 113 2.46 6.25 18.64
N GLY A 114 1.34 6.94 18.60
CA GLY A 114 1.20 8.15 17.79
C GLY A 114 0.99 7.88 16.30
N PHE A 115 1.07 6.64 15.82
CA PHE A 115 0.65 6.25 14.48
C PHE A 115 -0.85 5.91 14.46
N SER A 116 -1.49 6.08 13.31
CA SER A 116 -2.95 5.88 13.17
C SER A 116 -3.32 4.81 12.15
N ASP A 117 -2.57 4.73 11.06
CA ASP A 117 -2.84 3.83 9.94
C ASP A 117 -1.55 3.60 9.13
N PRO A 118 -0.57 2.86 9.68
CA PRO A 118 0.66 2.53 8.96
C PRO A 118 0.38 1.60 7.79
N GLU A 119 0.74 2.02 6.56
CA GLU A 119 0.49 1.27 5.33
C GLU A 119 1.78 0.88 4.60
N GLY A 120 2.82 1.67 4.70
CA GLY A 120 4.10 1.40 4.04
C GLY A 120 5.26 1.36 5.03
N VAL A 121 6.19 0.43 4.80
CA VAL A 121 7.44 0.33 5.54
C VAL A 121 8.60 0.12 4.59
N GLU A 122 9.73 0.78 4.86
CA GLU A 122 10.98 0.61 4.10
C GLU A 122 12.19 0.69 5.01
N VAL A 123 13.14 -0.21 4.80
CA VAL A 123 14.44 -0.18 5.50
C VAL A 123 15.46 0.52 4.61
N LEU A 124 15.99 1.64 5.07
CA LEU A 124 16.97 2.44 4.34
C LEU A 124 18.37 1.82 4.44
N SER A 125 19.26 2.22 3.52
CA SER A 125 20.65 1.75 3.49
C SER A 125 21.42 2.07 4.77
N ASP A 126 21.08 3.18 5.45
CA ASP A 126 21.67 3.59 6.72
C ASP A 126 21.08 2.91 7.95
N GLY A 127 20.11 2.01 7.75
CA GLY A 127 19.47 1.24 8.81
C GLY A 127 18.27 1.91 9.47
N ARG A 128 17.89 3.13 9.06
CA ARG A 128 16.61 3.69 9.47
C ARG A 128 15.45 2.88 8.89
N ILE A 129 14.35 2.85 9.60
CA ILE A 129 13.07 2.33 9.14
C ILE A 129 12.15 3.52 8.87
N ALA A 130 11.66 3.62 7.64
CA ALA A 130 10.70 4.62 7.23
C ALA A 130 9.30 4.01 7.22
N ILE A 131 8.32 4.72 7.75
CA ILE A 131 6.91 4.32 7.81
C ILE A 131 6.06 5.42 7.22
N ILE A 132 5.14 5.05 6.32
CA ILE A 132 4.04 5.91 5.89
C ILE A 132 2.83 5.64 6.76
N ASP A 133 2.28 6.69 7.34
CA ASP A 133 0.98 6.69 8.01
C ASP A 133 -0.04 7.37 7.09
N GLU A 134 -0.95 6.58 6.51
CA GLU A 134 -1.92 7.08 5.53
C GLU A 134 -2.85 8.12 6.15
N ARG A 135 -3.41 7.81 7.31
CA ARG A 135 -4.41 8.66 7.97
C ARG A 135 -3.81 9.97 8.47
N ARG A 136 -2.57 9.96 8.91
CA ARG A 136 -1.83 11.16 9.32
C ARG A 136 -1.23 11.89 8.12
N ALA A 137 -1.13 11.23 6.97
CA ALA A 137 -0.42 11.69 5.77
C ALA A 137 1.02 12.09 6.07
N GLN A 138 1.74 11.22 6.75
CA GLN A 138 3.08 11.48 7.25
C GLN A 138 4.05 10.37 6.87
N LEU A 139 5.29 10.75 6.57
CA LEU A 139 6.43 9.86 6.45
C LEU A 139 7.34 10.11 7.64
N THR A 140 7.57 9.08 8.44
CA THR A 140 8.45 9.13 9.63
C THR A 140 9.57 8.12 9.47
N ALA A 141 10.82 8.51 9.74
CA ALA A 141 11.97 7.60 9.68
C ALA A 141 12.80 7.67 10.96
N PHE A 142 13.18 6.50 11.47
CA PHE A 142 13.87 6.38 12.75
C PHE A 142 14.79 5.16 12.79
N TYR A 143 15.75 5.17 13.69
CA TYR A 143 16.51 3.96 14.05
C TYR A 143 15.73 3.15 15.08
N LEU A 144 15.62 1.84 14.85
CA LEU A 144 14.94 0.93 15.77
C LEU A 144 15.93 0.39 16.80
N PRO A 145 15.81 0.77 18.09
CA PRO A 145 16.63 0.17 19.13
C PRO A 145 16.39 -1.33 19.27
N LEU A 146 17.43 -2.09 19.61
CA LEU A 146 17.35 -3.55 19.71
C LEU A 146 16.35 -4.03 20.76
N ASP A 147 16.21 -3.30 21.85
CA ASP A 147 15.34 -3.61 23.00
C ASP A 147 14.02 -2.81 23.01
N ALA A 148 13.72 -2.06 21.92
CA ALA A 148 12.52 -1.24 21.84
C ALA A 148 11.25 -2.09 21.97
N GLN A 149 10.39 -1.71 22.91
CA GLN A 149 9.04 -2.24 23.08
C GLN A 149 8.00 -1.35 22.38
N PHE A 150 8.33 -0.09 22.19
CA PHE A 150 7.51 0.87 21.46
C PHE A 150 8.37 1.95 20.81
N ILE A 151 7.81 2.57 19.79
CA ILE A 151 8.29 3.80 19.15
C ILE A 151 7.21 4.87 19.35
N ASP A 152 7.60 6.03 19.83
CA ASP A 152 6.72 7.18 20.00
C ASP A 152 6.85 8.12 18.78
N GLY A 153 5.97 7.95 17.80
CA GLY A 153 5.95 8.72 16.56
C GLY A 153 5.71 10.22 16.77
N ASP A 154 5.04 10.60 17.87
CA ASP A 154 4.80 12.02 18.16
C ASP A 154 6.08 12.74 18.65
N SER A 155 7.07 11.99 19.10
CA SER A 155 8.40 12.52 19.48
C SER A 155 9.37 12.59 18.30
N LEU A 156 9.05 12.01 17.15
CA LEU A 156 9.93 11.92 15.99
C LEU A 156 9.62 13.01 14.96
N ALA A 157 10.66 13.43 14.24
CA ALA A 157 10.49 14.28 13.09
C ALA A 157 9.78 13.51 11.97
N SER A 158 8.76 14.11 11.37
CA SER A 158 8.00 13.56 10.26
C SER A 158 7.89 14.56 9.12
N ILE A 159 7.72 14.04 7.91
CA ILE A 159 7.45 14.83 6.71
C ILE A 159 5.95 14.77 6.46
N ASP A 160 5.31 15.94 6.39
CA ASP A 160 3.90 16.06 6.00
C ASP A 160 3.79 15.85 4.48
N LEU A 161 3.05 14.82 4.08
CA LEU A 161 2.82 14.46 2.69
C LEU A 161 1.59 15.16 2.08
N GLY A 162 0.93 16.01 2.87
CA GLY A 162 -0.28 16.73 2.45
C GLY A 162 -1.52 15.83 2.49
N ARG A 163 -2.49 16.20 3.30
CA ARG A 163 -3.76 15.46 3.43
C ARG A 163 -4.57 15.51 2.13
N SER A 164 -5.00 14.36 1.66
CA SER A 164 -6.06 14.31 0.65
C SER A 164 -7.37 14.81 1.25
N ARG A 165 -8.13 15.61 0.49
CA ARG A 165 -9.49 16.03 0.91
C ARG A 165 -10.49 14.88 1.02
N ALA A 166 -10.15 13.72 0.48
CA ALA A 166 -10.95 12.51 0.54
C ALA A 166 -10.32 11.55 1.55
N ASN A 167 -11.04 11.21 2.59
CA ASN A 167 -10.65 10.21 3.58
C ASN A 167 -10.26 8.90 2.90
N ASN A 168 -9.21 8.23 3.40
CA ASN A 168 -8.74 6.91 2.95
C ASN A 168 -8.33 6.88 1.46
N LYS A 169 -7.46 7.81 1.04
CA LYS A 169 -6.90 7.90 -0.32
C LYS A 169 -5.48 8.47 -0.27
N GLY A 170 -4.69 7.94 0.63
CA GLY A 170 -3.36 8.44 0.93
C GLY A 170 -2.24 7.75 0.18
N PHE A 171 -1.07 7.88 0.73
CA PHE A 171 0.11 7.14 0.32
C PHE A 171 0.14 5.81 1.07
N GLU A 172 0.30 4.71 0.33
CA GLU A 172 0.30 3.35 0.86
C GLU A 172 1.63 2.64 0.66
N GLY A 173 2.36 3.00 -0.40
CA GLY A 173 3.65 2.40 -0.71
C GLY A 173 4.81 3.35 -0.50
N VAL A 174 5.93 2.81 0.00
CA VAL A 174 7.21 3.52 0.13
C VAL A 174 8.35 2.61 -0.33
N ALA A 175 9.33 3.20 -1.02
CA ALA A 175 10.57 2.53 -1.38
C ALA A 175 11.73 3.52 -1.36
N TRP A 176 12.91 3.04 -1.00
CA TRP A 176 14.13 3.82 -0.98
C TRP A 176 14.92 3.67 -2.28
N ASP A 177 15.27 4.79 -2.89
CA ASP A 177 16.20 4.84 -4.03
C ASP A 177 17.56 5.39 -3.55
N PRO A 178 18.50 4.50 -3.19
CA PRO A 178 19.81 4.91 -2.68
C PRO A 178 20.69 5.63 -3.71
N ARG A 179 20.45 5.39 -5.01
CA ARG A 179 21.25 6.01 -6.06
C ARG A 179 20.96 7.50 -6.20
N ASN A 180 19.71 7.87 -6.02
CA ASN A 180 19.26 9.25 -6.18
C ASN A 180 18.92 9.92 -4.83
N GLN A 181 19.16 9.24 -3.70
CA GLN A 181 18.89 9.74 -2.34
C GLN A 181 17.47 10.29 -2.20
N ARG A 182 16.49 9.47 -2.56
CA ARG A 182 15.08 9.85 -2.53
C ARG A 182 14.17 8.73 -2.09
N MET A 183 13.07 9.11 -1.46
CA MET A 183 11.94 8.21 -1.26
C MET A 183 11.04 8.22 -2.49
N LEU A 184 10.60 7.06 -2.91
CA LEU A 184 9.54 6.84 -3.88
C LEU A 184 8.27 6.49 -3.10
N LEU A 185 7.18 7.17 -3.43
CA LEU A 185 5.91 7.05 -2.72
C LEU A 185 4.83 6.67 -3.72
N ALA A 186 4.06 5.63 -3.39
CA ALA A 186 2.90 5.22 -4.19
C ALA A 186 1.63 5.72 -3.52
N LYS A 187 0.80 6.43 -4.29
CA LYS A 187 -0.50 6.93 -3.86
C LYS A 187 -1.61 6.18 -4.58
N GLU A 188 -2.56 5.64 -3.81
CA GLU A 188 -3.65 4.80 -4.32
C GLU A 188 -4.60 5.59 -5.22
N ARG A 189 -5.02 6.78 -4.79
CA ARG A 189 -6.06 7.57 -5.50
C ARG A 189 -5.88 9.08 -5.29
N SER A 190 -6.54 9.83 -6.16
CA SER A 190 -6.84 11.27 -6.08
C SER A 190 -5.63 12.20 -5.82
N PRO A 191 -4.65 12.26 -6.71
CA PRO A 191 -4.50 11.46 -7.92
C PRO A 191 -3.78 10.14 -7.63
N PHE A 192 -4.09 9.09 -8.38
CA PHE A 192 -3.23 7.91 -8.49
C PHE A 192 -1.87 8.31 -9.08
N GLY A 193 -0.78 7.80 -8.51
CA GLY A 193 0.54 8.10 -9.05
C GLY A 193 1.70 7.69 -8.18
N LEU A 194 2.87 7.79 -8.78
CA LEU A 194 4.15 7.67 -8.09
C LEU A 194 4.75 9.05 -7.90
N PHE A 195 5.24 9.28 -6.70
CA PHE A 195 5.85 10.53 -6.28
C PHE A 195 7.25 10.26 -5.78
N SER A 196 8.10 11.27 -5.80
CA SER A 196 9.41 11.19 -5.17
C SER A 196 9.71 12.46 -4.40
N LEU A 197 10.41 12.29 -3.28
CA LEU A 197 10.91 13.41 -2.50
C LEU A 197 12.40 13.17 -2.17
N PRO A 198 13.23 14.22 -2.13
CA PRO A 198 14.59 14.11 -1.63
C PRO A 198 14.60 13.63 -0.18
N PHE A 199 15.43 12.64 0.12
CA PHE A 199 15.54 12.09 1.47
C PHE A 199 16.98 11.64 1.70
N PRO A 200 17.90 12.55 2.11
CA PRO A 200 19.30 12.20 2.27
C PRO A 200 19.50 11.18 3.40
N GLU A 201 20.47 10.31 3.23
CA GLU A 201 20.94 9.45 4.31
C GLU A 201 21.46 10.26 5.49
N ALA A 202 21.32 9.71 6.70
CA ALA A 202 21.85 10.34 7.89
C ALA A 202 23.38 10.48 7.76
N GLY A 203 23.89 11.72 7.87
CA GLY A 203 25.31 12.01 7.72
C GLY A 203 25.76 12.32 6.29
N HIS A 204 24.88 12.24 5.30
CA HIS A 204 25.17 12.76 3.97
C HIS A 204 24.97 14.28 3.97
N VAL A 205 26.07 15.01 3.94
CA VAL A 205 26.09 16.48 3.71
C VAL A 205 26.18 16.65 2.20
N PRO A 206 25.22 17.34 1.55
CA PRO A 206 25.26 17.59 0.12
C PRO A 206 26.43 18.49 -0.32
#